data_be373efb163d6e1fa1a4d9d97940e3a1
#
_entry.id   be373efb163d6e1fa1a4d9d97940e3a1
#
_cell.length_a   1.000
_cell.length_b   1.000
_cell.length_c   1.000
_cell.angle_alpha   90.00
_cell.angle_beta   90.00
_cell.angle_gamma   90.00
#
_symmetry.space_group_name_H-M   'P 1'
#
loop_
_entity.id
_entity.type
_entity.pdbx_description
1 polymer ?
#
loop_
_entity_poly.entity_id
_entity_poly.type
_entity_poly.pdbx_seq_one_letter_code
_entity_poly.pdbx_strand_id
1 'polypeptide(L)'
;MTDFVIEQILSPQECTDIIALGKHNGVKKEDNIVNSNDVGVDKSIRSTEIYFLNDVSLYQKIMPHVVRLNKWNYKFSRVEPLQLGIYREGDHYDWHVDDDGVSYDNSAGPFAGLNRLLSFSILLNEEFEGGEFVINNVLPLNKTGQILLFPSTIKHKVNPVTQGTRYSLVGWCCGELWR
;
A
#
# COMPACT_ATOMS: atom_id res chain seq x y z
N MET A 1 1.31 23.18 0.77
CA MET A 1 0.72 22.12 1.62
C MET A 1 1.34 20.82 1.18
N THR A 2 1.92 20.01 2.07
CA THR A 2 2.56 18.74 1.67
C THR A 2 1.47 17.77 1.22
N ASP A 3 1.70 17.05 0.12
CA ASP A 3 0.73 16.11 -0.48
C ASP A 3 0.68 14.76 0.24
N PHE A 4 1.39 14.62 1.34
CA PHE A 4 1.44 13.42 2.17
C PHE A 4 1.68 13.75 3.65
N VAL A 5 1.48 12.77 4.51
CA VAL A 5 1.78 12.81 5.95
C VAL A 5 2.62 11.60 6.32
N ILE A 6 3.59 11.78 7.21
CA ILE A 6 4.42 10.70 7.76
C ILE A 6 4.34 10.72 9.28
N GLU A 7 4.24 9.53 9.87
CA GLU A 7 4.30 9.37 11.32
C GLU A 7 4.88 8.00 11.70
N GLN A 8 5.53 7.91 12.85
CA GLN A 8 5.96 6.66 13.47
C GLN A 8 4.78 6.04 14.22
N ILE A 9 4.25 4.89 13.77
CA ILE A 9 3.05 4.28 14.35
C ILE A 9 3.26 2.87 14.88
N LEU A 10 4.30 2.17 14.43
CA LEU A 10 4.63 0.82 14.85
C LEU A 10 6.06 0.75 15.40
N SER A 11 6.26 -0.09 16.40
CA SER A 11 7.59 -0.49 16.86
C SER A 11 8.23 -1.50 15.89
N PRO A 12 9.57 -1.68 15.94
CA PRO A 12 10.24 -2.72 15.13
C PRO A 12 9.71 -4.14 15.39
N GLN A 13 9.35 -4.46 16.64
CA GLN A 13 8.78 -5.78 16.98
C GLN A 13 7.43 -5.98 16.31
N GLU A 14 6.54 -4.98 16.32
CA GLU A 14 5.24 -5.06 15.65
C GLU A 14 5.40 -5.22 14.13
N CYS A 15 6.39 -4.58 13.53
CA CYS A 15 6.70 -4.78 12.11
C CYS A 15 7.15 -6.21 11.81
N THR A 16 8.01 -6.78 12.65
CA THR A 16 8.44 -8.20 12.55
C THR A 16 7.24 -9.15 12.65
N ASP A 17 6.35 -8.90 13.61
CA ASP A 17 5.14 -9.71 13.82
C ASP A 17 4.20 -9.63 12.61
N ILE A 18 4.05 -8.45 11.99
CA ILE A 18 3.25 -8.26 10.76
C ILE A 18 3.85 -9.02 9.57
N ILE A 19 5.18 -8.99 9.41
CA ILE A 19 5.86 -9.76 8.36
C ILE A 19 5.61 -11.26 8.55
N ALA A 20 5.75 -11.76 9.77
CA ALA A 20 5.53 -13.16 10.10
C ALA A 20 4.07 -13.56 9.85
N LEU A 21 3.11 -12.74 10.32
CA LEU A 21 1.67 -12.94 10.09
C LEU A 21 1.35 -13.03 8.59
N GLY A 22 1.86 -12.11 7.80
CA GLY A 22 1.62 -12.07 6.36
C GLY A 22 2.16 -13.29 5.62
N LYS A 23 3.36 -13.72 5.97
CA LYS A 23 3.98 -14.92 5.38
C LYS A 23 3.27 -16.22 5.79
N HIS A 24 2.65 -16.26 6.96
CA HIS A 24 2.05 -17.47 7.51
C HIS A 24 0.55 -17.60 7.20
N ASN A 25 -0.19 -16.50 7.34
CA ASN A 25 -1.66 -16.47 7.24
C ASN A 25 -2.16 -15.66 6.03
N GLY A 26 -1.28 -14.96 5.32
CA GLY A 26 -1.66 -14.18 4.15
C GLY A 26 -2.02 -15.07 2.97
N VAL A 27 -3.02 -14.64 2.20
CA VAL A 27 -3.35 -15.28 0.92
C VAL A 27 -2.44 -14.71 -0.15
N LYS A 28 -1.55 -15.55 -0.69
CA LYS A 28 -0.65 -15.15 -1.76
C LYS A 28 -1.46 -14.76 -2.99
N LYS A 29 -1.17 -13.57 -3.54
CA LYS A 29 -1.70 -13.17 -4.84
C LYS A 29 -0.96 -13.97 -5.90
N GLU A 30 -1.67 -14.80 -6.66
CA GLU A 30 -1.10 -15.38 -7.87
C GLU A 30 -0.93 -14.29 -8.93
N ASP A 31 0.08 -14.40 -9.80
CA ASP A 31 0.54 -13.37 -10.74
C ASP A 31 -0.50 -12.91 -11.80
N ASN A 32 -1.79 -13.18 -11.61
CA ASN A 32 -2.83 -13.11 -12.62
C ASN A 32 -3.86 -11.98 -12.46
N ILE A 33 -3.67 -11.00 -11.59
CA ILE A 33 -4.67 -9.94 -11.44
C ILE A 33 -4.03 -8.57 -11.65
N VAL A 34 -4.09 -8.09 -12.85
CA VAL A 34 -4.12 -6.68 -13.20
C VAL A 34 -5.48 -6.43 -13.85
N ASN A 35 -6.17 -5.38 -13.39
CA ASN A 35 -7.41 -4.81 -13.95
C ASN A 35 -8.21 -5.67 -14.93
N SER A 36 -9.52 -5.67 -14.81
CA SER A 36 -10.54 -6.48 -15.46
C SER A 36 -10.42 -6.72 -16.97
N ASN A 37 -9.37 -6.27 -17.64
CA ASN A 37 -9.16 -6.44 -19.09
C ASN A 37 -7.77 -6.94 -19.52
N ASP A 38 -6.79 -7.11 -18.59
CA ASP A 38 -5.47 -7.61 -18.96
C ASP A 38 -5.06 -8.83 -18.11
N VAL A 39 -4.83 -9.91 -18.81
CA VAL A 39 -4.32 -11.18 -18.27
C VAL A 39 -2.79 -11.05 -18.16
N GLY A 40 -2.31 -10.81 -16.93
CA GLY A 40 -0.88 -10.86 -16.60
C GLY A 40 -0.34 -9.57 -15.96
N VAL A 41 0.44 -9.71 -14.87
CA VAL A 41 1.23 -8.60 -14.33
C VAL A 41 2.34 -8.31 -15.32
N ASP A 42 2.36 -7.11 -15.91
CA ASP A 42 3.53 -6.64 -16.64
C ASP A 42 4.69 -6.44 -15.66
N LYS A 43 5.61 -7.42 -15.65
CA LYS A 43 6.78 -7.41 -14.76
C LYS A 43 7.72 -6.23 -15.00
N SER A 44 7.59 -5.55 -16.15
CA SER A 44 8.32 -4.31 -16.42
C SER A 44 7.76 -3.13 -15.61
N ILE A 45 6.48 -3.20 -15.22
CA ILE A 45 5.83 -2.18 -14.40
C ILE A 45 5.91 -2.53 -12.91
N ARG A 46 5.67 -3.80 -12.57
CA ARG A 46 5.66 -4.26 -11.16
C ARG A 46 6.22 -5.67 -11.04
N SER A 47 7.26 -5.81 -10.23
CA SER A 47 7.75 -7.09 -9.73
C SER A 47 7.69 -7.05 -8.21
N THR A 48 6.77 -7.81 -7.60
CA THR A 48 6.56 -7.80 -6.15
C THR A 48 5.75 -9.02 -5.75
N GLU A 49 6.19 -9.76 -4.76
CA GLU A 49 5.38 -10.80 -4.14
C GLU A 49 4.39 -10.17 -3.14
N ILE A 50 3.09 -10.54 -3.24
CA ILE A 50 2.02 -9.95 -2.43
C ILE A 50 1.28 -11.02 -1.65
N TYR A 51 1.00 -10.73 -0.38
CA TYR A 51 0.08 -11.47 0.46
C TYR A 51 -1.04 -10.57 0.96
N PHE A 52 -2.30 -10.97 0.72
CA PHE A 52 -3.47 -10.29 1.26
C PHE A 52 -3.70 -10.69 2.70
N LEU A 53 -3.90 -9.70 3.55
CA LEU A 53 -4.19 -9.85 4.97
C LEU A 53 -5.57 -9.27 5.28
N ASN A 54 -6.45 -10.10 5.83
CA ASN A 54 -7.75 -9.66 6.33
C ASN A 54 -7.83 -9.95 7.83
N ASP A 55 -6.96 -9.30 8.60
CA ASP A 55 -6.82 -9.49 10.05
C ASP A 55 -7.41 -8.30 10.81
N VAL A 56 -8.43 -8.54 11.61
CA VAL A 56 -9.16 -7.51 12.37
C VAL A 56 -8.24 -6.75 13.32
N SER A 57 -7.27 -7.42 13.93
CA SER A 57 -6.35 -6.78 14.89
C SER A 57 -5.43 -5.77 14.22
N LEU A 58 -5.02 -6.03 12.96
CA LEU A 58 -4.25 -5.08 12.17
C LEU A 58 -5.08 -3.83 11.82
N TYR A 59 -6.34 -4.00 11.42
CA TYR A 59 -7.23 -2.86 11.17
C TYR A 59 -7.45 -2.04 12.45
N GLN A 60 -7.70 -2.69 13.57
CA GLN A 60 -7.88 -2.00 14.87
C GLN A 60 -6.62 -1.23 15.28
N LYS A 61 -5.44 -1.73 14.95
CA LYS A 61 -4.17 -1.06 15.22
C LYS A 61 -3.91 0.12 14.29
N ILE A 62 -4.12 -0.02 12.99
CA ILE A 62 -3.66 0.95 11.96
C ILE A 62 -4.71 2.04 11.71
N MET A 63 -5.99 1.68 11.61
CA MET A 63 -7.03 2.60 11.17
C MET A 63 -7.23 3.84 12.06
N PRO A 64 -7.07 3.79 13.40
CA PRO A 64 -7.12 5.01 14.23
C PRO A 64 -6.08 6.06 13.80
N HIS A 65 -4.88 5.63 13.41
CA HIS A 65 -3.85 6.53 12.88
C HIS A 65 -4.24 7.10 11.51
N VAL A 66 -4.73 6.26 10.60
CA VAL A 66 -5.20 6.70 9.27
C VAL A 66 -6.30 7.75 9.38
N VAL A 67 -7.30 7.52 10.24
CA VAL A 67 -8.39 8.48 10.48
C VAL A 67 -7.86 9.80 11.03
N ARG A 68 -6.98 9.76 12.02
CA ARG A 68 -6.40 10.96 12.65
C ARG A 68 -5.49 11.74 11.68
N LEU A 69 -4.73 11.05 10.84
CA LEU A 69 -3.80 11.66 9.88
C LEU A 69 -4.47 12.17 8.60
N ASN A 70 -5.74 11.84 8.37
CA ASN A 70 -6.51 12.23 7.19
C ASN A 70 -6.82 13.74 7.17
N LYS A 71 -5.82 14.56 6.90
CA LYS A 71 -5.93 16.03 6.83
C LYS A 71 -6.75 16.55 5.65
N TRP A 72 -7.05 15.69 4.66
CA TRP A 72 -7.87 16.02 3.49
C TRP A 72 -9.36 15.86 3.74
N ASN A 73 -9.75 15.33 4.92
CA ASN A 73 -11.13 15.05 5.31
C ASN A 73 -11.89 14.13 4.34
N TYR A 74 -11.22 13.25 3.64
CA TYR A 74 -11.86 12.25 2.80
C TYR A 74 -12.79 11.36 3.62
N LYS A 75 -14.01 11.16 3.10
CA LYS A 75 -15.01 10.27 3.72
C LYS A 75 -14.93 8.92 3.04
N PHE A 76 -14.29 7.97 3.68
CA PHE A 76 -14.24 6.59 3.21
C PHE A 76 -15.18 5.69 4.02
N SER A 77 -15.74 4.69 3.35
CA SER A 77 -16.72 3.74 3.93
C SER A 77 -16.19 2.32 3.97
N ARG A 78 -15.09 2.04 3.24
CA ARG A 78 -14.47 0.72 3.12
C ARG A 78 -12.95 0.84 3.17
N VAL A 79 -12.33 -0.26 3.60
CA VAL A 79 -10.87 -0.45 3.53
C VAL A 79 -10.64 -1.78 2.83
N GLU A 80 -9.77 -1.78 1.81
CA GLU A 80 -9.40 -3.01 1.11
C GLU A 80 -8.60 -3.95 2.02
N PRO A 81 -8.53 -5.26 1.69
CA PRO A 81 -7.59 -6.16 2.34
C PRO A 81 -6.18 -5.59 2.30
N LEU A 82 -5.51 -5.57 3.46
CA LEU A 82 -4.14 -5.07 3.55
C LEU A 82 -3.21 -5.97 2.71
N GLN A 83 -2.16 -5.37 2.16
CA GLN A 83 -1.19 -6.09 1.33
C GLN A 83 0.19 -6.04 1.98
N LEU A 84 0.72 -7.20 2.38
CA LEU A 84 2.15 -7.35 2.64
C LEU A 84 2.85 -7.45 1.28
N GLY A 85 3.64 -6.45 0.93
CA GLY A 85 4.51 -6.44 -0.24
C GLY A 85 5.92 -6.89 0.14
N ILE A 86 6.48 -7.83 -0.63
CA ILE A 86 7.83 -8.35 -0.49
C ILE A 86 8.58 -8.04 -1.78
N TYR A 87 9.60 -7.20 -1.68
CA TYR A 87 10.47 -6.80 -2.78
C TYR A 87 11.86 -7.40 -2.56
N ARG A 88 12.28 -8.33 -3.41
CA ARG A 88 13.62 -8.89 -3.44
C ARG A 88 14.52 -8.09 -4.39
N GLU A 89 15.78 -8.46 -4.49
CA GLU A 89 16.71 -7.85 -5.44
C GLU A 89 16.14 -7.85 -6.87
N GLY A 90 16.14 -6.68 -7.51
CA GLY A 90 15.53 -6.41 -8.80
C GLY A 90 14.04 -6.06 -8.77
N ASP A 91 13.32 -6.36 -7.69
CA ASP A 91 11.91 -6.06 -7.57
C ASP A 91 11.67 -4.55 -7.43
N HIS A 92 10.61 -4.08 -8.06
CA HIS A 92 10.24 -2.66 -8.13
C HIS A 92 8.75 -2.49 -8.38
N TYR A 93 8.28 -1.25 -8.34
CA TYR A 93 6.98 -0.84 -8.83
C TYR A 93 7.13 0.55 -9.47
N ASP A 94 6.99 0.64 -10.78
CA ASP A 94 7.21 1.88 -11.53
C ASP A 94 6.11 2.93 -11.24
N TRP A 95 6.27 4.12 -11.82
CA TRP A 95 5.38 5.25 -11.62
C TRP A 95 3.92 4.92 -11.91
N HIS A 96 3.08 5.02 -10.90
CA HIS A 96 1.64 4.77 -10.97
C HIS A 96 0.86 5.70 -10.03
N VAL A 97 -0.45 5.69 -10.17
CA VAL A 97 -1.44 6.19 -9.22
C VAL A 97 -2.26 5.00 -8.72
N ASP A 98 -2.77 5.06 -7.51
CA ASP A 98 -3.63 4.00 -6.98
C ASP A 98 -5.10 4.19 -7.37
N ASP A 99 -5.48 5.42 -7.77
CA ASP A 99 -6.78 5.78 -8.32
C ASP A 99 -6.61 6.66 -9.55
N ASP A 100 -7.11 6.19 -10.68
CA ASP A 100 -7.12 6.88 -11.98
C ASP A 100 -8.45 7.63 -12.26
N GLY A 101 -9.34 7.67 -11.28
CA GLY A 101 -10.67 8.29 -11.38
C GLY A 101 -11.76 7.36 -11.91
N VAL A 102 -11.46 6.08 -12.16
CA VAL A 102 -12.42 5.07 -12.54
C VAL A 102 -12.91 4.30 -11.32
N SER A 103 -14.20 4.42 -11.00
CA SER A 103 -14.81 3.69 -9.89
C SER A 103 -14.81 2.19 -10.14
N TYR A 104 -14.73 1.40 -9.06
CA TYR A 104 -14.90 -0.04 -9.14
C TYR A 104 -16.23 -0.40 -9.81
N ASP A 105 -16.20 -1.35 -10.72
CA ASP A 105 -17.39 -1.83 -11.42
C ASP A 105 -18.32 -2.66 -10.50
N ASN A 106 -19.48 -3.07 -11.04
CA ASN A 106 -20.47 -3.81 -10.27
C ASN A 106 -20.00 -5.22 -9.84
N SER A 107 -18.95 -5.76 -10.42
CA SER A 107 -18.39 -7.07 -10.04
C SER A 107 -17.55 -6.99 -8.77
N ALA A 108 -17.15 -5.80 -8.36
CA ALA A 108 -16.31 -5.57 -7.17
C ALA A 108 -17.06 -5.73 -5.83
N GLY A 109 -18.31 -6.22 -5.85
CA GLY A 109 -19.08 -6.50 -4.65
C GLY A 109 -19.23 -5.28 -3.73
N PRO A 110 -18.73 -5.32 -2.47
CA PRO A 110 -18.92 -4.21 -1.53
C PRO A 110 -18.15 -2.93 -1.88
N PHE A 111 -17.29 -2.95 -2.91
CA PHE A 111 -16.53 -1.80 -3.41
C PHE A 111 -17.15 -1.19 -4.67
N ALA A 112 -18.20 -1.78 -5.25
CA ALA A 112 -18.87 -1.27 -6.45
C ALA A 112 -19.24 0.21 -6.31
N GLY A 113 -18.87 1.02 -7.31
CA GLY A 113 -19.10 2.47 -7.32
C GLY A 113 -18.16 3.30 -6.45
N LEU A 114 -17.25 2.68 -5.69
CA LEU A 114 -16.26 3.38 -4.88
C LEU A 114 -14.95 3.60 -5.65
N ASN A 115 -14.17 4.58 -5.17
CA ASN A 115 -12.81 4.84 -5.58
C ASN A 115 -11.85 4.72 -4.39
N ARG A 116 -10.58 4.47 -4.63
CA ARG A 116 -9.54 4.64 -3.62
C ARG A 116 -9.34 6.13 -3.37
N LEU A 117 -9.59 6.60 -2.17
CA LEU A 117 -9.44 8.01 -1.79
C LEU A 117 -8.10 8.28 -1.11
N LEU A 118 -7.69 7.36 -0.22
CA LEU A 118 -6.44 7.43 0.52
C LEU A 118 -5.67 6.13 0.38
N SER A 119 -4.39 6.28 0.12
CA SER A 119 -3.40 5.21 0.15
C SER A 119 -2.48 5.38 1.34
N PHE A 120 -2.06 4.28 1.94
CA PHE A 120 -0.98 4.31 2.90
C PHE A 120 0.02 3.18 2.66
N SER A 121 1.27 3.46 3.00
CA SER A 121 2.36 2.48 2.99
C SER A 121 3.11 2.56 4.31
N ILE A 122 3.32 1.42 4.97
CA ILE A 122 4.11 1.30 6.19
C ILE A 122 5.38 0.56 5.85
N LEU A 123 6.55 1.15 6.16
CA LEU A 123 7.83 0.48 6.01
C LEU A 123 8.03 -0.50 7.17
N LEU A 124 8.29 -1.78 6.87
CA LEU A 124 8.35 -2.82 7.88
C LEU A 124 9.77 -3.25 8.26
N ASN A 125 10.79 -2.83 7.50
CA ASN A 125 12.19 -3.11 7.80
C ASN A 125 13.12 -2.09 7.14
N GLU A 126 14.42 -2.10 7.51
CA GLU A 126 15.46 -1.21 6.97
C GLU A 126 16.67 -1.98 6.42
N GLU A 127 16.69 -3.33 6.54
CA GLU A 127 17.83 -4.17 6.14
C GLU A 127 17.78 -4.46 4.62
N PHE A 128 17.86 -3.40 3.79
CA PHE A 128 17.92 -3.47 2.34
C PHE A 128 18.58 -2.21 1.77
N GLU A 129 19.03 -2.27 0.51
CA GLU A 129 19.51 -1.13 -0.27
C GLU A 129 18.67 -0.94 -1.53
N GLY A 130 18.54 0.29 -2.02
CA GLY A 130 17.57 0.63 -3.05
C GLY A 130 16.15 0.57 -2.50
N GLY A 131 15.16 0.26 -3.33
CA GLY A 131 13.78 0.05 -2.89
C GLY A 131 13.10 1.27 -2.25
N GLU A 132 13.61 2.47 -2.46
CA GLU A 132 13.04 3.69 -1.89
C GLU A 132 11.63 3.93 -2.44
N PHE A 133 10.71 4.28 -1.55
CA PHE A 133 9.41 4.81 -1.94
C PHE A 133 9.58 6.27 -2.37
N VAL A 134 9.18 6.61 -3.60
CA VAL A 134 9.31 7.95 -4.18
C VAL A 134 7.92 8.54 -4.40
N ILE A 135 7.67 9.73 -3.87
CA ILE A 135 6.46 10.52 -4.08
C ILE A 135 6.86 11.99 -4.26
N ASN A 136 6.39 12.65 -5.33
CA ASN A 136 6.76 14.04 -5.64
C ASN A 136 8.29 14.31 -5.60
N ASN A 137 9.09 13.36 -6.10
CA ASN A 137 10.56 13.39 -6.06
C ASN A 137 11.17 13.46 -4.65
N VAL A 138 10.42 13.06 -3.62
CA VAL A 138 10.88 12.95 -2.24
C VAL A 138 10.94 11.49 -1.84
N LEU A 139 11.86 11.11 -0.95
CA LEU A 139 12.02 9.80 -0.34
C LEU A 139 11.52 9.84 1.11
N PRO A 140 10.20 9.74 1.33
CA PRO A 140 9.63 10.08 2.64
C PRO A 140 9.82 9.00 3.70
N LEU A 141 9.85 7.73 3.32
CA LEU A 141 9.97 6.60 4.26
C LEU A 141 11.43 6.20 4.44
N ASN A 142 11.93 6.27 5.67
CA ASN A 142 13.31 5.93 6.00
C ASN A 142 13.49 5.21 7.34
N LYS A 143 12.39 4.88 8.04
CA LYS A 143 12.43 4.15 9.32
C LYS A 143 11.36 3.09 9.40
N THR A 144 11.73 1.95 9.96
CA THR A 144 10.81 0.85 10.30
C THR A 144 9.66 1.35 11.16
N GLY A 145 8.42 1.02 10.77
CA GLY A 145 7.20 1.41 11.46
C GLY A 145 6.63 2.78 11.11
N GLN A 146 7.27 3.52 10.19
CA GLN A 146 6.69 4.75 9.66
C GLN A 146 5.55 4.45 8.68
N ILE A 147 4.41 5.12 8.88
CA ILE A 147 3.33 5.21 7.89
C ILE A 147 3.53 6.46 7.03
N LEU A 148 3.34 6.29 5.74
CA LEU A 148 3.13 7.34 4.76
C LEU A 148 1.67 7.28 4.33
N LEU A 149 0.90 8.36 4.52
CA LEU A 149 -0.49 8.50 4.10
C LEU A 149 -0.60 9.61 3.04
N PHE A 150 -1.29 9.35 1.94
CA PHE A 150 -1.44 10.27 0.81
C PHE A 150 -2.74 10.02 0.01
N PRO A 151 -3.26 11.03 -0.73
CA PRO A 151 -4.34 10.83 -1.68
C PRO A 151 -3.98 9.82 -2.77
N SER A 152 -4.87 8.89 -3.07
CA SER A 152 -4.61 7.78 -4.02
C SER A 152 -4.32 8.23 -5.45
N THR A 153 -4.64 9.48 -5.79
CA THR A 153 -4.35 10.11 -7.08
C THR A 153 -2.91 10.63 -7.21
N ILE A 154 -2.12 10.60 -6.13
CA ILE A 154 -0.74 11.09 -6.16
C ILE A 154 0.18 10.03 -6.77
N LYS A 155 0.93 10.47 -7.79
CA LYS A 155 1.86 9.60 -8.51
C LYS A 155 3.06 9.23 -7.64
N HIS A 156 3.35 7.94 -7.58
CA HIS A 156 4.42 7.40 -6.75
C HIS A 156 5.02 6.13 -7.37
N LYS A 157 6.14 5.68 -6.82
CA LYS A 157 6.82 4.43 -7.24
C LYS A 157 7.64 3.83 -6.10
N VAL A 158 8.10 2.60 -6.29
CA VAL A 158 9.16 1.96 -5.50
C VAL A 158 10.33 1.67 -6.43
N ASN A 159 11.49 2.24 -6.13
CA ASN A 159 12.72 1.99 -6.88
C ASN A 159 13.12 0.51 -6.79
N PRO A 160 13.91 -0.02 -7.72
CA PRO A 160 14.45 -1.38 -7.62
C PRO A 160 15.23 -1.57 -6.31
N VAL A 161 14.98 -2.68 -5.63
CA VAL A 161 15.83 -3.14 -4.52
C VAL A 161 17.14 -3.63 -5.10
N THR A 162 18.27 -3.14 -4.61
CA THR A 162 19.60 -3.50 -5.10
C THR A 162 20.29 -4.53 -4.22
N GLN A 163 19.91 -4.62 -2.94
CA GLN A 163 20.41 -5.63 -2.00
C GLN A 163 19.37 -5.92 -0.92
N GLY A 164 19.26 -7.17 -0.49
CA GLY A 164 18.39 -7.59 0.60
C GLY A 164 16.93 -7.74 0.20
N THR A 165 16.03 -7.57 1.16
CA THR A 165 14.58 -7.70 0.95
C THR A 165 13.84 -6.60 1.68
N ARG A 166 13.03 -5.83 0.94
CA ARG A 166 12.16 -4.78 1.49
C ARG A 166 10.78 -5.33 1.77
N TYR A 167 10.26 -5.04 2.95
CA TYR A 167 8.89 -5.36 3.36
C TYR A 167 8.07 -4.10 3.56
N SER A 168 6.83 -4.09 3.08
CA SER A 168 5.87 -3.00 3.33
C SER A 168 4.47 -3.53 3.53
N LEU A 169 3.68 -2.84 4.36
CA LEU A 169 2.25 -3.06 4.49
C LEU A 169 1.53 -1.90 3.82
N VAL A 170 0.68 -2.22 2.85
CA VAL A 170 -0.05 -1.24 2.05
C VAL A 170 -1.55 -1.43 2.23
N GLY A 171 -2.31 -0.32 2.22
CA GLY A 171 -3.76 -0.38 2.27
C GLY A 171 -4.40 0.84 1.62
N TRP A 172 -5.67 0.68 1.26
CA TRP A 172 -6.48 1.69 0.58
C TRP A 172 -7.81 1.89 1.28
N CYS A 173 -8.15 3.16 1.49
CA CYS A 173 -9.44 3.57 2.01
C CYS A 173 -10.32 4.02 0.85
N CYS A 174 -11.46 3.36 0.67
CA CYS A 174 -12.37 3.57 -0.45
C CYS A 174 -13.64 4.29 -0.03
N GLY A 175 -14.13 5.17 -0.89
CA GLY A 175 -15.35 5.95 -0.71
C GLY A 175 -15.87 6.51 -2.02
N GLU A 176 -17.01 7.17 -1.96
CA GLU A 176 -17.57 7.86 -3.12
C GLU A 176 -16.75 9.11 -3.46
N LEU A 177 -16.48 9.33 -4.73
CA LEU A 177 -15.96 10.61 -5.18
C LEU A 177 -17.02 11.69 -4.97
N TRP A 178 -16.65 12.79 -4.34
CA TRP A 178 -17.52 13.97 -4.28
C TRP A 178 -17.75 14.49 -5.71
N ARG A 179 -19.00 14.48 -6.14
CA ARG A 179 -19.44 15.13 -7.38
C ARG A 179 -19.88 16.55 -7.12
#